data_4b8ed5bf27c34fdf0d6f975e1818db18
#
_entry.id   4b8ed5bf27c34fdf0d6f975e1818db18
#
_cell.length_a   1.000
_cell.length_b   1.000
_cell.length_c   1.000
_cell.angle_alpha   90.00
_cell.angle_beta   90.00
_cell.angle_gamma   90.00
#
_symmetry.space_group_name_H-M   'P 1'
#
loop_
_entity.id
_entity.type
_entity.pdbx_description
1 polymer ?
#
loop_
_entity_poly.entity_id
_entity_poly.type
_entity_poly.pdbx_seq_one_letter_code
_entity_poly.pdbx_strand_id
1 'polypeptide(L)'
;MSSDNLLKRLKKDLKKSLKISNVFERYYYPLRSTGPDSFTAICPFHDDRHDGTFYVSDEREIFTCFACNTQGDIFTLVEKRYNCGFKDAVYLLAKDYGYISSDEFNKKKVKLNEDYEIIKNRNVEQKNKSLNKNSAELAEEELINKVYEIFADTVGTTNSTLEYLKGVRVLSESRIEEVYFTMPLCTQGFMRRFVNNLKKEGLSENDLIGVPGFYFDEDKKKVMFVNMKGIGMKVKDYSKEITRVQVRLTKPYIDVNTGKYQRYAWFSSVNKNKGCGSGSPVDVTYPEIPYSKMKVVVFLTEGKFKSERIASEFDSVSISIQGITSWKGKISPEIKGIKENVNLKAVYLCYDADMCVNPQVYYQCKAMVENELLEHFTKDDIYMVTWDASLGKGIDDLIESGNKHTVKKVKFNKYVEIFEKFLGNYNKDKSGKLTNKNTGEIVDREELYNHYMREVFSEL
;
A
#
# COMPACT_ATOMS: atom_id res chain seq x y z
N MET A 1 6.42 30.25 -35.19
CA MET A 1 4.95 30.22 -35.03
C MET A 1 4.51 31.33 -34.11
N SER A 2 3.47 32.07 -34.43
CA SER A 2 2.94 33.05 -33.48
C SER A 2 2.42 32.36 -32.23
N SER A 3 2.47 33.04 -31.07
CA SER A 3 2.00 32.49 -29.77
C SER A 3 0.55 31.99 -29.82
N ASP A 4 -0.29 32.65 -30.64
CA ASP A 4 -1.70 32.32 -30.79
C ASP A 4 -1.93 31.01 -31.60
N ASN A 5 -1.08 30.76 -32.59
CA ASN A 5 -1.17 29.50 -33.37
C ASN A 5 -0.74 28.29 -32.53
N LEU A 6 0.26 28.42 -31.66
CA LEU A 6 0.66 27.39 -30.74
C LEU A 6 -0.45 27.07 -29.73
N LEU A 7 -1.06 28.10 -29.13
CA LEU A 7 -2.14 27.94 -28.16
C LEU A 7 -3.36 27.22 -28.77
N LYS A 8 -3.76 27.58 -29.98
CA LYS A 8 -4.86 26.95 -30.71
C LYS A 8 -4.57 25.46 -30.99
N ARG A 9 -3.33 25.16 -31.39
CA ARG A 9 -2.89 23.77 -31.63
C ARG A 9 -2.92 22.96 -30.34
N LEU A 10 -2.30 23.45 -29.28
CA LEU A 10 -2.25 22.76 -27.98
C LEU A 10 -3.66 22.49 -27.43
N LYS A 11 -4.56 23.47 -27.47
CA LYS A 11 -5.95 23.32 -27.07
C LYS A 11 -6.62 22.15 -27.83
N LYS A 12 -6.44 22.08 -29.16
CA LYS A 12 -7.03 21.03 -30.00
C LYS A 12 -6.45 19.67 -29.67
N ASP A 13 -5.12 19.57 -29.55
CA ASP A 13 -4.42 18.33 -29.33
C ASP A 13 -4.72 17.76 -27.92
N LEU A 14 -4.75 18.60 -26.90
CA LEU A 14 -5.10 18.21 -25.52
C LEU A 14 -6.55 17.70 -25.43
N LYS A 15 -7.53 18.41 -26.02
CA LYS A 15 -8.93 17.95 -26.04
C LYS A 15 -9.10 16.60 -26.75
N LYS A 16 -8.35 16.38 -27.82
CA LYS A 16 -8.45 15.13 -28.58
C LYS A 16 -7.86 13.92 -27.85
N SER A 17 -6.87 14.13 -27.02
CA SER A 17 -6.06 13.03 -26.44
C SER A 17 -6.30 12.79 -24.95
N LEU A 18 -6.85 13.75 -24.21
CA LEU A 18 -7.04 13.64 -22.78
C LEU A 18 -8.49 13.38 -22.41
N LYS A 19 -8.72 12.34 -21.62
CA LYS A 19 -9.99 12.11 -20.96
C LYS A 19 -10.11 13.01 -19.73
N ILE A 20 -11.30 13.60 -19.53
CA ILE A 20 -11.53 14.51 -18.41
C ILE A 20 -11.39 13.81 -17.04
N SER A 21 -11.71 12.52 -16.96
CA SER A 21 -11.50 11.71 -15.77
C SER A 21 -10.01 11.66 -15.39
N ASN A 22 -9.11 11.39 -16.35
CA ASN A 22 -7.68 11.35 -16.11
C ASN A 22 -7.10 12.71 -15.69
N VAL A 23 -7.62 13.81 -16.28
CA VAL A 23 -7.21 15.17 -15.90
C VAL A 23 -7.70 15.49 -14.49
N PHE A 24 -8.94 15.13 -14.15
CA PHE A 24 -9.45 15.33 -12.80
C PHE A 24 -8.62 14.55 -11.78
N GLU A 25 -8.35 13.27 -12.00
CA GLU A 25 -7.57 12.42 -11.09
C GLU A 25 -6.13 12.92 -10.90
N ARG A 26 -5.53 13.49 -11.95
CA ARG A 26 -4.18 14.07 -11.86
C ARG A 26 -4.08 15.30 -10.95
N TYR A 27 -5.08 16.16 -10.99
CA TYR A 27 -5.03 17.46 -10.30
C TYR A 27 -5.81 17.52 -8.99
N TYR A 28 -6.67 16.53 -8.74
CA TYR A 28 -7.52 16.50 -7.55
C TYR A 28 -7.38 15.19 -6.79
N TYR A 29 -8.21 14.19 -7.08
CA TYR A 29 -8.27 12.88 -6.42
C TYR A 29 -9.04 11.89 -7.29
N PRO A 30 -8.95 10.56 -7.01
CA PRO A 30 -9.64 9.55 -7.80
C PRO A 30 -11.14 9.71 -7.84
N LEU A 31 -11.69 9.35 -8.99
CA LEU A 31 -13.11 9.29 -9.27
C LEU A 31 -13.67 7.90 -8.96
N ARG A 32 -14.92 7.86 -8.51
CA ARG A 32 -15.67 6.62 -8.40
C ARG A 32 -16.42 6.35 -9.70
N SER A 33 -16.10 5.25 -10.39
CA SER A 33 -16.81 4.85 -11.58
C SER A 33 -18.28 4.51 -11.27
N THR A 34 -19.19 5.03 -12.07
CA THR A 34 -20.63 4.72 -12.09
C THR A 34 -21.08 4.10 -13.41
N GLY A 35 -20.19 4.02 -14.40
CA GLY A 35 -20.38 3.43 -15.72
C GLY A 35 -19.09 3.46 -16.52
N PRO A 36 -19.06 2.97 -17.77
CA PRO A 36 -17.84 2.90 -18.59
C PRO A 36 -17.12 4.24 -18.77
N ASP A 37 -17.87 5.32 -18.99
CA ASP A 37 -17.34 6.68 -19.19
C ASP A 37 -17.98 7.70 -18.24
N SER A 38 -18.46 7.22 -17.08
CA SER A 38 -19.19 8.02 -16.09
C SER A 38 -18.62 7.84 -14.70
N PHE A 39 -18.41 8.94 -14.00
CA PHE A 39 -17.75 8.94 -12.69
C PHE A 39 -18.39 9.96 -11.74
N THR A 40 -18.26 9.73 -10.43
CA THR A 40 -18.66 10.66 -9.39
C THR A 40 -17.57 10.86 -8.35
N ALA A 41 -17.65 12.00 -7.64
CA ALA A 41 -16.78 12.32 -6.52
C ALA A 41 -17.45 13.32 -5.58
N ILE A 42 -16.79 13.64 -4.47
CA ILE A 42 -17.08 14.82 -3.66
C ILE A 42 -16.61 16.05 -4.46
N CYS A 43 -17.38 17.14 -4.48
CA CYS A 43 -16.98 18.31 -5.25
C CYS A 43 -15.76 19.03 -4.64
N PRO A 44 -14.70 19.34 -5.43
CA PRO A 44 -13.53 20.04 -4.92
C PRO A 44 -13.72 21.56 -4.84
N PHE A 45 -14.86 22.09 -5.29
CA PHE A 45 -15.06 23.54 -5.50
C PHE A 45 -15.95 24.20 -4.42
N HIS A 46 -16.54 23.42 -3.51
CA HIS A 46 -17.28 23.91 -2.35
C HIS A 46 -17.12 22.93 -1.18
N ASP A 47 -17.58 23.31 0.01
CA ASP A 47 -17.58 22.41 1.18
C ASP A 47 -18.69 21.35 1.02
N ASP A 48 -18.36 20.32 0.26
CA ASP A 48 -19.25 19.20 -0.05
C ASP A 48 -19.08 18.09 0.99
N ARG A 49 -20.20 17.60 1.52
CA ARG A 49 -20.23 16.52 2.51
C ARG A 49 -20.84 15.23 1.97
N HIS A 50 -21.34 15.26 0.73
CA HIS A 50 -22.07 14.15 0.12
C HIS A 50 -21.37 13.66 -1.14
N ASP A 51 -21.02 12.38 -1.15
CA ASP A 51 -20.52 11.72 -2.35
C ASP A 51 -21.64 11.57 -3.40
N GLY A 52 -21.34 11.93 -4.65
CA GLY A 52 -22.25 11.79 -5.78
C GLY A 52 -22.87 13.10 -6.30
N THR A 53 -22.53 14.25 -5.70
CA THR A 53 -22.98 15.56 -6.21
C THR A 53 -22.15 16.05 -7.38
N PHE A 54 -20.91 15.58 -7.50
CA PHE A 54 -19.97 15.90 -8.57
C PHE A 54 -19.89 14.77 -9.57
N TYR A 55 -20.26 15.07 -10.81
CA TYR A 55 -20.32 14.12 -11.92
C TYR A 55 -19.30 14.46 -12.99
N VAL A 56 -18.61 13.44 -13.53
CA VAL A 56 -17.64 13.56 -14.62
C VAL A 56 -18.02 12.58 -15.74
N SER A 57 -18.04 13.05 -16.98
CA SER A 57 -18.30 12.21 -18.14
C SER A 57 -17.19 12.34 -19.18
N ASP A 58 -16.51 11.23 -19.47
CA ASP A 58 -15.51 11.16 -20.53
C ASP A 58 -16.14 11.24 -21.92
N GLU A 59 -17.35 10.66 -22.11
CA GLU A 59 -18.09 10.72 -23.37
C GLU A 59 -18.48 12.16 -23.74
N ARG A 60 -18.91 12.94 -22.73
CA ARG A 60 -19.34 14.33 -22.94
C ARG A 60 -18.20 15.33 -22.76
N GLU A 61 -17.03 14.89 -22.30
CA GLU A 61 -15.85 15.72 -22.00
C GLU A 61 -16.14 16.86 -20.99
N ILE A 62 -17.06 16.65 -20.03
CA ILE A 62 -17.49 17.65 -19.06
C ILE A 62 -17.52 17.09 -17.64
N PHE A 63 -17.37 18.00 -16.68
CA PHE A 63 -17.78 17.78 -15.29
C PHE A 63 -18.90 18.74 -14.89
N THR A 64 -19.72 18.32 -13.93
CA THR A 64 -20.80 19.16 -13.36
C THR A 64 -20.97 18.81 -11.88
N CYS A 65 -21.02 19.81 -11.03
CA CYS A 65 -21.49 19.68 -9.66
C CYS A 65 -22.94 20.15 -9.55
N PHE A 66 -23.85 19.27 -9.18
CA PHE A 66 -25.26 19.59 -9.04
C PHE A 66 -25.59 20.38 -7.76
N ALA A 67 -24.66 20.45 -6.79
CA ALA A 67 -24.85 21.21 -5.57
C ALA A 67 -24.42 22.68 -5.71
N CYS A 68 -23.25 22.96 -6.32
CA CYS A 68 -22.75 24.34 -6.49
C CYS A 68 -22.84 24.85 -7.93
N ASN A 69 -23.42 24.10 -8.84
CA ASN A 69 -23.57 24.40 -10.27
C ASN A 69 -22.26 24.72 -11.02
N THR A 70 -21.11 24.30 -10.45
CA THR A 70 -19.83 24.43 -11.15
C THR A 70 -19.74 23.36 -12.23
N GLN A 71 -19.47 23.79 -13.46
CA GLN A 71 -19.29 22.88 -14.60
C GLN A 71 -18.15 23.36 -15.50
N GLY A 72 -17.64 22.48 -16.34
CA GLY A 72 -16.58 22.82 -17.29
C GLY A 72 -15.91 21.61 -17.94
N ASP A 73 -14.81 21.90 -18.62
CA ASP A 73 -13.96 20.90 -19.31
C ASP A 73 -12.59 20.74 -18.62
N ILE A 74 -11.66 20.03 -19.28
CA ILE A 74 -10.30 19.79 -18.77
C ILE A 74 -9.54 21.09 -18.42
N PHE A 75 -9.77 22.16 -19.16
CA PHE A 75 -9.11 23.43 -18.90
C PHE A 75 -9.71 24.12 -17.68
N THR A 76 -11.04 24.09 -17.55
CA THR A 76 -11.74 24.64 -16.39
C THR A 76 -11.33 23.96 -15.08
N LEU A 77 -11.04 22.66 -15.11
CA LEU A 77 -10.47 21.96 -13.95
C LEU A 77 -9.16 22.61 -13.51
N VAL A 78 -8.26 22.87 -14.46
CA VAL A 78 -6.94 23.44 -14.16
C VAL A 78 -7.04 24.92 -13.77
N GLU A 79 -7.89 25.71 -14.45
CA GLU A 79 -8.16 27.10 -14.09
C GLU A 79 -8.61 27.23 -12.63
N LYS A 80 -9.55 26.38 -12.22
CA LYS A 80 -10.06 26.37 -10.84
C LYS A 80 -9.05 25.79 -9.83
N ARG A 81 -8.22 24.82 -10.25
CA ARG A 81 -7.21 24.22 -9.38
C ARG A 81 -6.13 25.21 -8.97
N TYR A 82 -5.71 26.06 -9.90
CA TYR A 82 -4.58 26.97 -9.75
C TYR A 82 -4.99 28.44 -9.72
N ASN A 83 -6.29 28.73 -9.77
CA ASN A 83 -6.83 30.09 -9.88
C ASN A 83 -6.10 30.90 -10.96
N CYS A 84 -5.96 30.31 -12.13
CA CYS A 84 -5.22 30.87 -13.26
C CYS A 84 -6.15 31.12 -14.46
N GLY A 85 -5.65 31.87 -15.46
CA GLY A 85 -6.40 32.09 -16.69
C GLY A 85 -6.33 30.89 -17.65
N PHE A 86 -7.28 30.84 -18.60
CA PHE A 86 -7.39 29.78 -19.61
C PHE A 86 -6.08 29.50 -20.36
N LYS A 87 -5.35 30.54 -20.75
CA LYS A 87 -4.07 30.42 -21.46
C LYS A 87 -3.02 29.70 -20.58
N ASP A 88 -2.97 30.03 -19.32
CA ASP A 88 -2.05 29.45 -18.35
C ASP A 88 -2.41 27.98 -18.06
N ALA A 89 -3.70 27.68 -17.96
CA ALA A 89 -4.21 26.31 -17.83
C ALA A 89 -3.82 25.43 -19.03
N VAL A 90 -3.94 25.93 -20.26
CA VAL A 90 -3.51 25.20 -21.48
C VAL A 90 -2.01 24.91 -21.47
N TYR A 91 -1.18 25.89 -21.11
CA TYR A 91 0.27 25.68 -21.07
C TYR A 91 0.69 24.74 -19.96
N LEU A 92 0.04 24.80 -18.78
CA LEU A 92 0.30 23.89 -17.69
C LEU A 92 -0.05 22.43 -18.06
N LEU A 93 -1.25 22.22 -18.62
CA LEU A 93 -1.64 20.91 -19.15
C LEU A 93 -0.67 20.40 -20.21
N ALA A 94 -0.29 21.28 -21.16
CA ALA A 94 0.63 20.92 -22.24
C ALA A 94 2.00 20.49 -21.71
N LYS A 95 2.51 21.14 -20.67
CA LYS A 95 3.75 20.74 -19.99
C LYS A 95 3.57 19.41 -19.26
N ASP A 96 2.52 19.28 -18.47
CA ASP A 96 2.30 18.14 -17.59
C ASP A 96 1.99 16.83 -18.33
N TYR A 97 1.50 16.94 -19.57
CA TYR A 97 1.27 15.82 -20.47
C TYR A 97 2.30 15.72 -21.61
N GLY A 98 3.41 16.46 -21.52
CA GLY A 98 4.57 16.31 -22.42
C GLY A 98 4.42 16.89 -23.81
N TYR A 99 3.45 17.79 -24.06
CA TYR A 99 3.26 18.48 -25.34
C TYR A 99 4.23 19.64 -25.56
N ILE A 100 4.76 20.18 -24.47
CA ILE A 100 5.83 21.19 -24.47
C ILE A 100 6.87 20.85 -23.41
N SER A 101 8.12 21.26 -23.62
CA SER A 101 9.18 21.08 -22.64
C SER A 101 9.04 22.04 -21.45
N SER A 102 9.71 21.73 -20.32
CA SER A 102 9.78 22.65 -19.17
C SER A 102 10.38 24.00 -19.54
N ASP A 103 11.35 24.02 -20.43
CA ASP A 103 12.00 25.26 -20.91
C ASP A 103 11.04 26.11 -21.75
N GLU A 104 10.23 25.48 -22.59
CA GLU A 104 9.18 26.19 -23.35
C GLU A 104 8.10 26.74 -22.43
N PHE A 105 7.69 25.98 -21.42
CA PHE A 105 6.73 26.42 -20.41
C PHE A 105 7.26 27.64 -19.63
N ASN A 106 8.49 27.59 -19.14
CA ASN A 106 9.12 28.70 -18.39
C ASN A 106 9.17 30.01 -19.21
N LYS A 107 9.39 29.92 -20.52
CA LYS A 107 9.36 31.10 -21.44
C LYS A 107 7.97 31.71 -21.58
N LYS A 108 6.89 30.98 -21.21
CA LYS A 108 5.51 31.50 -21.35
C LYS A 108 5.07 32.38 -20.19
N LYS A 109 5.87 32.51 -19.12
CA LYS A 109 5.55 33.35 -17.94
C LYS A 109 4.16 33.06 -17.38
N VAL A 110 3.83 31.77 -17.26
CA VAL A 110 2.56 31.30 -16.72
C VAL A 110 2.40 31.81 -15.30
N LYS A 111 1.25 32.42 -15.02
CA LYS A 111 0.91 32.93 -13.69
C LYS A 111 0.02 31.92 -12.99
N LEU A 112 0.58 31.20 -12.02
CA LEU A 112 -0.15 30.36 -11.09
C LEU A 112 -0.28 31.09 -9.77
N ASN A 113 -1.44 31.04 -9.15
CA ASN A 113 -1.62 31.60 -7.83
C ASN A 113 -1.12 30.60 -6.79
N GLU A 114 0.13 30.71 -6.37
CA GLU A 114 0.78 29.87 -5.36
C GLU A 114 0.08 29.94 -4.00
N ASP A 115 -0.57 31.06 -3.68
CA ASP A 115 -1.34 31.23 -2.44
C ASP A 115 -2.54 30.25 -2.34
N TYR A 116 -3.04 29.73 -3.46
CA TYR A 116 -4.14 28.75 -3.46
C TYR A 116 -3.70 27.39 -2.95
N GLU A 117 -2.47 26.98 -3.18
CA GLU A 117 -1.87 25.79 -2.57
C GLU A 117 -1.65 25.98 -1.07
N ILE A 118 -1.22 27.15 -0.65
CA ILE A 118 -1.00 27.51 0.77
C ILE A 118 -2.32 27.49 1.55
N ILE A 119 -3.41 27.98 1.01
CA ILE A 119 -4.73 27.95 1.65
C ILE A 119 -5.24 26.50 1.79
N LYS A 120 -5.04 25.65 0.78
CA LYS A 120 -5.42 24.23 0.83
C LYS A 120 -4.57 23.42 1.80
N ASN A 121 -3.27 23.66 1.83
CA ASN A 121 -2.36 23.04 2.80
C ASN A 121 -2.65 23.51 4.22
N ARG A 122 -2.97 24.79 4.44
CA ARG A 122 -3.41 25.30 5.76
C ARG A 122 -4.74 24.68 6.21
N ASN A 123 -5.69 24.50 5.31
CA ASN A 123 -6.97 23.87 5.63
C ASN A 123 -6.82 22.37 5.88
N VAL A 124 -5.94 21.68 5.15
CA VAL A 124 -5.58 20.28 5.40
C VAL A 124 -4.77 20.15 6.68
N GLU A 125 -3.82 21.02 6.94
CA GLU A 125 -3.07 21.05 8.21
C GLU A 125 -3.93 21.48 9.40
N GLN A 126 -4.87 22.42 9.24
CA GLN A 126 -5.81 22.78 10.31
C GLN A 126 -6.85 21.70 10.54
N LYS A 127 -7.37 21.03 9.50
CA LYS A 127 -8.21 19.82 9.65
C LYS A 127 -7.41 18.67 10.28
N ASN A 128 -6.19 18.43 9.85
CA ASN A 128 -5.33 17.42 10.47
C ASN A 128 -4.95 17.79 11.92
N LYS A 129 -4.72 19.06 12.24
CA LYS A 129 -4.51 19.51 13.62
C LYS A 129 -5.77 19.46 14.48
N SER A 130 -6.96 19.69 13.91
CA SER A 130 -8.23 19.55 14.63
C SER A 130 -8.64 18.09 14.80
N LEU A 131 -8.31 17.23 13.83
CA LEU A 131 -8.51 15.78 13.90
C LEU A 131 -7.54 15.12 14.92
N ASN A 132 -6.28 15.62 15.00
CA ASN A 132 -5.31 15.15 16.00
C ASN A 132 -5.64 15.60 17.45
N LYS A 133 -6.48 16.60 17.66
CA LYS A 133 -6.88 17.02 19.02
C LYS A 133 -7.76 16.02 19.77
N ASN A 134 -8.42 15.11 19.06
CA ASN A 134 -9.33 14.10 19.62
C ASN A 134 -8.93 12.66 19.29
N SER A 135 -7.68 12.40 18.88
CA SER A 135 -7.17 11.04 18.70
C SER A 135 -6.96 10.39 20.07
N ALA A 136 -7.33 9.12 20.20
CA ALA A 136 -6.96 8.33 21.35
C ALA A 136 -5.51 7.87 21.24
N GLU A 137 -4.86 7.69 22.38
CA GLU A 137 -3.61 6.94 22.48
C GLU A 137 -3.88 5.47 22.12
N LEU A 138 -2.87 4.80 21.61
CA LEU A 138 -2.95 3.37 21.32
C LEU A 138 -3.12 2.61 22.64
N ALA A 139 -4.07 1.69 22.68
CA ALA A 139 -4.27 0.82 23.83
C ALA A 139 -3.08 -0.16 23.99
N GLU A 140 -2.95 -0.75 25.18
CA GLU A 140 -1.96 -1.78 25.45
C GLU A 140 -2.16 -2.99 24.53
N GLU A 141 -1.09 -3.63 24.06
CA GLU A 141 -1.13 -4.71 23.09
C GLU A 141 -1.96 -5.92 23.58
N GLU A 142 -1.91 -6.24 24.89
CA GLU A 142 -2.74 -7.30 25.48
C GLU A 142 -4.24 -7.02 25.30
N LEU A 143 -4.68 -5.76 25.52
CA LEU A 143 -6.07 -5.37 25.29
C LEU A 143 -6.42 -5.43 23.81
N ILE A 144 -5.53 -4.98 22.93
CA ILE A 144 -5.72 -5.03 21.48
C ILE A 144 -5.91 -6.47 21.02
N ASN A 145 -5.04 -7.38 21.45
CA ASN A 145 -5.12 -8.80 21.14
C ASN A 145 -6.50 -9.34 21.56
N LYS A 146 -6.86 -9.17 22.81
CA LYS A 146 -8.13 -9.68 23.36
C LYS A 146 -9.36 -9.13 22.64
N VAL A 147 -9.37 -7.83 22.33
CA VAL A 147 -10.48 -7.20 21.58
C VAL A 147 -10.59 -7.77 20.18
N TYR A 148 -9.47 -7.95 19.47
CA TYR A 148 -9.51 -8.49 18.11
C TYR A 148 -9.86 -9.97 18.05
N GLU A 149 -9.48 -10.78 19.05
CA GLU A 149 -9.95 -12.17 19.16
C GLU A 149 -11.47 -12.20 19.29
N ILE A 150 -12.02 -11.49 20.27
CA ILE A 150 -13.49 -11.42 20.48
C ILE A 150 -14.21 -10.86 19.23
N PHE A 151 -13.60 -9.87 18.56
CA PHE A 151 -14.18 -9.29 17.34
C PHE A 151 -14.25 -10.33 16.22
N ALA A 152 -13.15 -11.02 15.94
CA ALA A 152 -13.08 -12.05 14.92
C ALA A 152 -14.03 -13.21 15.20
N ASP A 153 -14.08 -13.70 16.43
CA ASP A 153 -14.96 -14.79 16.86
C ASP A 153 -16.45 -14.43 16.80
N THR A 154 -16.78 -13.16 17.07
CA THR A 154 -18.17 -12.66 16.93
C THR A 154 -18.65 -12.71 15.47
N VAL A 155 -17.73 -12.61 14.51
CA VAL A 155 -18.03 -12.59 13.07
C VAL A 155 -18.00 -13.99 12.47
N GLY A 156 -16.86 -14.67 12.63
CA GLY A 156 -16.51 -15.89 11.91
C GLY A 156 -16.20 -15.66 10.43
N THR A 157 -16.18 -16.75 9.67
CA THR A 157 -15.86 -16.75 8.25
C THR A 157 -17.05 -17.19 7.42
N THR A 158 -17.45 -16.39 6.42
CA THR A 158 -18.54 -16.76 5.49
C THR A 158 -18.07 -17.82 4.49
N ASN A 159 -19.01 -18.59 3.93
CA ASN A 159 -18.72 -19.63 2.95
C ASN A 159 -17.91 -19.10 1.75
N SER A 160 -18.26 -17.93 1.21
CA SER A 160 -17.54 -17.33 0.08
C SER A 160 -16.09 -16.92 0.43
N THR A 161 -15.85 -16.48 1.67
CA THR A 161 -14.49 -16.21 2.16
C THR A 161 -13.73 -17.53 2.35
N LEU A 162 -14.37 -18.55 2.91
CA LEU A 162 -13.78 -19.87 3.11
C LEU A 162 -13.37 -20.51 1.78
N GLU A 163 -14.26 -20.51 0.79
CA GLU A 163 -13.99 -21.02 -0.57
C GLU A 163 -12.80 -20.29 -1.22
N TYR A 164 -12.74 -18.97 -1.10
CA TYR A 164 -11.62 -18.19 -1.62
C TYR A 164 -10.29 -18.57 -0.93
N LEU A 165 -10.28 -18.65 0.40
CA LEU A 165 -9.06 -18.95 1.17
C LEU A 165 -8.58 -20.39 0.95
N LYS A 166 -9.49 -21.36 0.84
CA LYS A 166 -9.15 -22.76 0.52
C LYS A 166 -8.78 -22.95 -0.94
N GLY A 167 -9.62 -22.43 -1.86
CA GLY A 167 -9.48 -22.73 -3.29
C GLY A 167 -8.43 -21.88 -4.00
N VAL A 168 -8.33 -20.58 -3.67
CA VAL A 168 -7.41 -19.66 -4.33
C VAL A 168 -6.11 -19.46 -3.54
N ARG A 169 -6.18 -19.44 -2.21
CA ARG A 169 -5.00 -19.23 -1.36
C ARG A 169 -4.39 -20.52 -0.82
N VAL A 170 -5.08 -21.63 -0.99
CA VAL A 170 -4.63 -22.96 -0.63
C VAL A 170 -4.22 -23.05 0.85
N LEU A 171 -5.04 -22.44 1.73
CA LEU A 171 -4.82 -22.45 3.17
C LEU A 171 -5.56 -23.62 3.82
N SER A 172 -4.97 -24.19 4.89
CA SER A 172 -5.61 -25.19 5.73
C SER A 172 -6.83 -24.62 6.49
N GLU A 173 -7.75 -25.49 6.92
CA GLU A 173 -8.89 -25.06 7.75
C GLU A 173 -8.42 -24.44 9.06
N SER A 174 -7.47 -25.10 9.74
CA SER A 174 -6.90 -24.60 11.00
C SER A 174 -6.30 -23.20 10.83
N ARG A 175 -5.55 -22.97 9.75
CA ARG A 175 -4.99 -21.65 9.45
C ARG A 175 -6.06 -20.61 9.18
N ILE A 176 -7.12 -20.97 8.46
CA ILE A 176 -8.23 -20.06 8.17
C ILE A 176 -8.94 -19.66 9.47
N GLU A 177 -9.25 -20.57 10.34
CA GLU A 177 -9.89 -20.31 11.63
C GLU A 177 -9.00 -19.47 12.55
N GLU A 178 -7.70 -19.77 12.57
CA GLU A 178 -6.75 -19.06 13.42
C GLU A 178 -6.54 -17.59 13.00
N VAL A 179 -6.50 -17.29 11.69
CA VAL A 179 -5.96 -16.02 11.17
C VAL A 179 -7.00 -15.17 10.46
N TYR A 180 -8.04 -15.75 9.87
CA TYR A 180 -8.91 -15.06 8.92
C TYR A 180 -10.36 -15.00 9.39
N PHE A 181 -11.04 -13.91 9.02
CA PHE A 181 -12.48 -13.75 9.24
C PHE A 181 -13.09 -12.84 8.17
N THR A 182 -14.40 -12.85 8.03
CA THR A 182 -15.09 -11.92 7.13
C THR A 182 -15.31 -10.58 7.84
N MET A 183 -14.91 -9.45 7.24
CA MET A 183 -15.17 -8.15 7.84
C MET A 183 -16.68 -7.87 7.94
N PRO A 184 -17.19 -7.58 9.15
CA PRO A 184 -18.62 -7.32 9.35
C PRO A 184 -19.02 -5.90 8.95
N LEU A 185 -20.29 -5.69 8.73
CA LEU A 185 -20.86 -4.34 8.69
C LEU A 185 -21.13 -3.84 10.12
N CYS A 186 -20.80 -2.57 10.36
CA CYS A 186 -21.02 -1.91 11.65
C CYS A 186 -22.52 -1.58 11.84
N THR A 187 -23.32 -2.61 12.10
CA THR A 187 -24.75 -2.50 12.39
C THR A 187 -25.01 -2.50 13.89
N GLN A 188 -26.17 -1.97 14.32
CA GLN A 188 -26.57 -2.02 15.73
C GLN A 188 -26.66 -3.45 16.25
N GLY A 189 -27.18 -4.38 15.42
CA GLY A 189 -27.29 -5.79 15.78
C GLY A 189 -25.93 -6.45 16.01
N PHE A 190 -24.97 -6.17 15.16
CA PHE A 190 -23.60 -6.66 15.34
C PHE A 190 -22.96 -6.06 16.59
N MET A 191 -22.96 -4.73 16.73
CA MET A 191 -22.37 -4.06 17.88
C MET A 191 -22.93 -4.57 19.21
N ARG A 192 -24.24 -4.81 19.30
CA ARG A 192 -24.85 -5.38 20.50
C ARG A 192 -24.31 -6.78 20.83
N ARG A 193 -24.16 -7.67 19.84
CA ARG A 193 -23.57 -9.01 20.06
C ARG A 193 -22.11 -8.89 20.49
N PHE A 194 -21.33 -8.08 19.80
CA PHE A 194 -19.91 -7.87 20.09
C PHE A 194 -19.70 -7.31 21.50
N VAL A 195 -20.42 -6.25 21.89
CA VAL A 195 -20.34 -5.69 23.25
C VAL A 195 -20.78 -6.69 24.31
N ASN A 196 -21.78 -7.54 24.01
CA ASN A 196 -22.16 -8.62 24.94
C ASN A 196 -21.05 -9.67 25.10
N ASN A 197 -20.31 -9.98 24.03
CA ASN A 197 -19.17 -10.89 24.11
C ASN A 197 -17.99 -10.24 24.86
N LEU A 198 -17.70 -8.95 24.66
CA LEU A 198 -16.72 -8.21 25.46
C LEU A 198 -17.04 -8.28 26.96
N LYS A 199 -18.31 -8.10 27.33
CA LYS A 199 -18.75 -8.15 28.74
C LYS A 199 -18.52 -9.52 29.40
N LYS A 200 -18.67 -10.62 28.64
CA LYS A 200 -18.37 -11.97 29.16
C LYS A 200 -16.91 -12.13 29.54
N GLU A 201 -16.04 -11.39 28.85
CA GLU A 201 -14.60 -11.37 29.05
C GLU A 201 -14.13 -10.24 29.99
N GLY A 202 -15.09 -9.59 30.69
CA GLY A 202 -14.80 -8.52 31.64
C GLY A 202 -14.46 -7.17 31.02
N LEU A 203 -14.68 -6.99 29.71
CA LEU A 203 -14.43 -5.75 28.99
C LEU A 203 -15.75 -4.96 28.78
N SER A 204 -15.59 -3.67 28.50
CA SER A 204 -16.69 -2.75 28.22
C SER A 204 -16.56 -2.12 26.83
N GLU A 205 -17.59 -1.39 26.40
CA GLU A 205 -17.54 -0.60 25.15
C GLU A 205 -16.43 0.49 25.18
N ASN A 206 -16.07 0.99 26.36
CA ASN A 206 -15.03 2.02 26.52
C ASN A 206 -13.63 1.47 26.26
N ASP A 207 -13.41 0.17 26.49
CA ASP A 207 -12.11 -0.49 26.24
C ASP A 207 -11.81 -0.62 24.74
N LEU A 208 -12.77 -0.31 23.86
CA LEU A 208 -12.56 -0.20 22.42
C LEU A 208 -11.85 1.11 22.02
N ILE A 209 -11.83 2.12 22.88
CA ILE A 209 -11.12 3.38 22.61
C ILE A 209 -9.61 3.13 22.71
N GLY A 210 -8.88 3.55 21.67
CA GLY A 210 -7.45 3.26 21.54
C GLY A 210 -7.15 1.93 20.79
N VAL A 211 -8.17 1.11 20.51
CA VAL A 211 -8.01 -0.05 19.62
C VAL A 211 -8.20 0.40 18.17
N PRO A 212 -7.23 0.19 17.25
CA PRO A 212 -7.35 0.66 15.88
C PRO A 212 -8.61 0.10 15.17
N GLY A 213 -9.25 0.94 14.37
CA GLY A 213 -10.52 0.60 13.70
C GLY A 213 -11.77 1.01 14.48
N PHE A 214 -11.68 1.19 15.80
CA PHE A 214 -12.79 1.66 16.64
C PHE A 214 -12.68 3.15 16.91
N TYR A 215 -13.81 3.83 17.09
CA TYR A 215 -13.91 5.27 17.32
C TYR A 215 -15.22 5.64 18.01
N PHE A 216 -15.27 6.81 18.62
CA PHE A 216 -16.51 7.34 19.21
C PHE A 216 -17.30 8.14 18.17
N ASP A 217 -18.53 7.71 17.90
CA ASP A 217 -19.48 8.39 17.03
C ASP A 217 -20.29 9.40 17.86
N GLU A 218 -20.06 10.71 17.64
CA GLU A 218 -20.69 11.78 18.42
C GLU A 218 -22.19 11.88 18.19
N ASP A 219 -22.65 11.62 16.97
CA ASP A 219 -24.07 11.67 16.62
C ASP A 219 -24.85 10.54 17.30
N LYS A 220 -24.27 9.36 17.38
CA LYS A 220 -24.86 8.19 18.00
C LYS A 220 -24.53 8.04 19.48
N LYS A 221 -23.60 8.86 20.01
CA LYS A 221 -23.11 8.82 21.40
C LYS A 221 -22.65 7.43 21.85
N LYS A 222 -21.95 6.70 20.97
CA LYS A 222 -21.45 5.34 21.23
C LYS A 222 -20.22 5.01 20.41
N VAL A 223 -19.52 3.94 20.79
CA VAL A 223 -18.38 3.44 20.01
C VAL A 223 -18.88 2.69 18.78
N MET A 224 -18.23 2.93 17.67
CA MET A 224 -18.46 2.31 16.38
C MET A 224 -17.13 1.81 15.82
N PHE A 225 -17.15 1.06 14.72
CA PHE A 225 -15.93 0.73 13.99
C PHE A 225 -16.03 1.14 12.52
N VAL A 226 -14.88 1.26 11.88
CA VAL A 226 -14.77 1.63 10.48
C VAL A 226 -15.32 0.51 9.59
N ASN A 227 -16.30 0.82 8.74
CA ASN A 227 -16.86 -0.14 7.80
C ASN A 227 -15.85 -0.43 6.68
N MET A 228 -15.46 -1.68 6.57
CA MET A 228 -14.62 -2.19 5.49
C MET A 228 -15.23 -3.49 4.96
N LYS A 229 -15.25 -3.67 3.63
CA LYS A 229 -15.72 -4.92 3.02
C LYS A 229 -14.53 -5.74 2.54
N GLY A 230 -14.40 -6.94 3.06
CA GLY A 230 -13.28 -7.79 2.69
C GLY A 230 -13.02 -8.93 3.68
N ILE A 231 -11.81 -9.44 3.59
CA ILE A 231 -11.29 -10.48 4.46
C ILE A 231 -10.40 -9.82 5.51
N GLY A 232 -10.80 -9.90 6.78
CA GLY A 232 -9.97 -9.52 7.91
C GLY A 232 -8.86 -10.55 8.11
N MET A 233 -7.65 -10.08 8.31
CA MET A 233 -6.45 -10.87 8.52
C MET A 233 -5.81 -10.41 9.83
N LYS A 234 -5.73 -11.31 10.80
CA LYS A 234 -5.05 -11.09 12.07
C LYS A 234 -3.54 -10.98 11.78
N VAL A 235 -2.95 -9.84 12.11
CA VAL A 235 -1.51 -9.59 12.05
C VAL A 235 -0.94 -9.92 13.42
N LYS A 236 0.00 -10.84 13.47
CA LYS A 236 0.53 -11.42 14.71
C LYS A 236 2.01 -11.11 14.88
N ASP A 237 2.44 -10.97 16.12
CA ASP A 237 3.84 -10.86 16.49
C ASP A 237 4.50 -12.23 16.72
N TYR A 238 5.75 -12.24 17.21
CA TYR A 238 6.50 -13.47 17.50
C TYR A 238 5.86 -14.33 18.61
N SER A 239 5.07 -13.76 19.49
CA SER A 239 4.35 -14.47 20.55
C SER A 239 3.04 -15.08 20.06
N LYS A 240 2.67 -14.82 18.80
CA LYS A 240 1.42 -15.18 18.12
C LYS A 240 0.21 -14.35 18.56
N GLU A 241 0.43 -13.27 19.29
CA GLU A 241 -0.62 -12.35 19.67
C GLU A 241 -1.03 -11.43 18.51
N ILE A 242 -2.31 -11.05 18.47
CA ILE A 242 -2.84 -10.18 17.43
C ILE A 242 -2.49 -8.74 17.76
N THR A 243 -1.60 -8.16 17.01
CA THR A 243 -1.22 -6.76 17.16
C THR A 243 -2.14 -5.84 16.39
N ARG A 244 -2.58 -6.24 15.20
CA ARG A 244 -3.45 -5.43 14.31
C ARG A 244 -4.29 -6.32 13.42
N VAL A 245 -5.21 -5.67 12.71
CA VAL A 245 -5.99 -6.30 11.64
C VAL A 245 -5.72 -5.57 10.32
N GLN A 246 -5.33 -6.33 9.31
CA GLN A 246 -5.28 -5.88 7.92
C GLN A 246 -6.48 -6.44 7.17
N VAL A 247 -7.02 -5.69 6.22
CA VAL A 247 -8.18 -6.09 5.43
C VAL A 247 -7.80 -6.21 3.96
N ARG A 248 -7.99 -7.40 3.39
CA ARG A 248 -7.98 -7.58 1.94
C ARG A 248 -9.33 -7.16 1.39
N LEU A 249 -9.35 -6.05 0.70
CA LEU A 249 -10.58 -5.41 0.23
C LEU A 249 -11.25 -6.23 -0.89
N THR A 250 -12.57 -6.40 -0.80
CA THR A 250 -13.38 -6.99 -1.88
C THR A 250 -13.37 -6.09 -3.12
N LYS A 251 -13.39 -4.78 -2.92
CA LYS A 251 -13.25 -3.77 -3.98
C LYS A 251 -12.01 -2.94 -3.68
N PRO A 252 -10.90 -3.21 -4.37
CA PRO A 252 -9.72 -2.37 -4.28
C PRO A 252 -10.00 -0.94 -4.75
N TYR A 253 -9.22 0.02 -4.26
CA TYR A 253 -9.32 1.42 -4.67
C TYR A 253 -7.92 2.00 -4.95
N ILE A 254 -7.88 3.15 -5.62
CA ILE A 254 -6.64 3.90 -5.79
C ILE A 254 -6.53 4.89 -4.63
N ASP A 255 -5.44 4.82 -3.86
CA ASP A 255 -5.16 5.76 -2.77
C ASP A 255 -4.90 7.16 -3.32
N VAL A 256 -5.65 8.13 -2.81
CA VAL A 256 -5.70 9.51 -3.30
C VAL A 256 -4.38 10.26 -3.15
N ASN A 257 -3.64 9.94 -2.07
CA ASN A 257 -2.41 10.64 -1.73
C ASN A 257 -1.20 10.06 -2.46
N THR A 258 -1.23 8.77 -2.73
CA THR A 258 -0.10 8.04 -3.31
C THR A 258 -0.30 7.66 -4.77
N GLY A 259 -1.52 7.74 -5.29
CA GLY A 259 -1.89 7.25 -6.63
C GLY A 259 -1.76 5.73 -6.79
N LYS A 260 -1.53 4.99 -5.71
CA LYS A 260 -1.29 3.56 -5.73
C LYS A 260 -2.60 2.77 -5.58
N TYR A 261 -2.68 1.68 -6.35
CA TYR A 261 -3.77 0.72 -6.24
C TYR A 261 -3.69 -0.04 -4.91
N GLN A 262 -4.69 0.18 -4.04
CA GLN A 262 -4.77 -0.41 -2.72
C GLN A 262 -5.70 -1.62 -2.73
N ARG A 263 -5.11 -2.78 -2.62
CA ARG A 263 -5.81 -4.05 -2.46
C ARG A 263 -5.97 -4.43 -0.98
N TYR A 264 -5.10 -3.88 -0.15
CA TYR A 264 -5.05 -4.10 1.28
C TYR A 264 -5.12 -2.77 2.01
N ALA A 265 -5.83 -2.73 3.12
CA ALA A 265 -5.90 -1.57 3.99
C ALA A 265 -5.83 -2.00 5.46
N TRP A 266 -5.29 -1.13 6.30
CA TRP A 266 -5.31 -1.35 7.74
C TRP A 266 -6.69 -1.07 8.31
N PHE A 267 -7.15 -1.90 9.25
CA PHE A 267 -8.31 -1.60 10.07
C PHE A 267 -7.90 -0.51 11.06
N SER A 268 -8.14 0.74 10.68
CA SER A 268 -7.62 1.95 11.34
C SER A 268 -8.70 3.01 11.40
N SER A 269 -8.74 3.74 12.50
CA SER A 269 -9.67 4.84 12.77
C SER A 269 -8.96 6.18 12.97
N VAL A 270 -7.74 6.33 12.45
CA VAL A 270 -6.84 7.50 12.66
C VAL A 270 -7.50 8.86 12.43
N ASN A 271 -8.48 8.95 11.52
CA ASN A 271 -9.18 10.20 11.18
C ASN A 271 -10.59 10.29 11.81
N LYS A 272 -10.85 9.54 12.87
CA LYS A 272 -12.12 9.53 13.59
C LYS A 272 -11.96 10.07 14.99
N ASN A 273 -13.06 10.58 15.58
CA ASN A 273 -13.06 11.07 16.96
C ASN A 273 -12.73 9.93 17.93
N LYS A 274 -11.76 10.12 18.81
CA LYS A 274 -11.18 9.11 19.68
C LYS A 274 -10.74 7.84 18.95
N GLY A 275 -10.40 7.96 17.66
CA GLY A 275 -9.81 6.88 16.87
C GLY A 275 -8.28 6.92 16.93
N CYS A 276 -7.63 5.84 16.53
CA CYS A 276 -6.18 5.72 16.47
C CYS A 276 -5.70 4.99 15.21
N GLY A 277 -4.42 5.13 14.92
CA GLY A 277 -3.74 4.49 13.79
C GLY A 277 -3.26 3.08 14.11
N SER A 278 -3.12 2.24 13.08
CA SER A 278 -2.62 0.87 13.22
C SER A 278 -1.09 0.78 13.38
N GLY A 279 -0.34 1.82 13.04
CA GLY A 279 1.14 1.81 13.10
C GLY A 279 1.83 0.87 12.10
N SER A 280 1.09 0.11 11.29
CA SER A 280 1.60 -0.82 10.27
C SER A 280 2.68 -1.77 10.80
N PRO A 281 2.40 -2.63 11.79
CA PRO A 281 3.37 -3.60 12.29
C PRO A 281 3.76 -4.61 11.21
N VAL A 282 4.80 -5.36 11.45
CA VAL A 282 5.12 -6.56 10.67
C VAL A 282 4.27 -7.71 11.17
N ASP A 283 4.18 -8.78 10.38
CA ASP A 283 3.42 -9.96 10.72
C ASP A 283 4.34 -11.18 10.74
N VAL A 284 4.29 -11.94 11.82
CA VAL A 284 5.04 -13.18 11.96
C VAL A 284 4.13 -14.38 11.69
N THR A 285 4.50 -15.17 10.72
CA THR A 285 3.80 -16.41 10.35
C THR A 285 4.66 -17.62 10.67
N TYR A 286 4.17 -18.47 11.54
CA TYR A 286 4.78 -19.77 11.84
C TYR A 286 4.17 -20.87 10.96
N PRO A 287 4.96 -21.88 10.49
CA PRO A 287 4.40 -23.08 9.88
C PRO A 287 3.58 -23.88 10.91
N GLU A 288 2.60 -24.64 10.42
CA GLU A 288 1.71 -25.47 11.26
C GLU A 288 2.41 -26.79 11.69
N ILE A 289 3.63 -26.68 12.17
CA ILE A 289 4.46 -27.80 12.66
C ILE A 289 5.12 -27.42 14.00
N PRO A 290 5.54 -28.39 14.82
CA PRO A 290 6.27 -28.09 16.05
C PRO A 290 7.58 -27.32 15.80
N TYR A 291 7.97 -26.45 16.72
CA TYR A 291 9.21 -25.67 16.63
C TYR A 291 10.45 -26.51 16.34
N SER A 292 10.53 -27.71 16.92
CA SER A 292 11.66 -28.66 16.73
C SER A 292 11.79 -29.18 15.29
N LYS A 293 10.75 -29.05 14.48
CA LYS A 293 10.72 -29.45 13.06
C LYS A 293 10.90 -28.28 12.10
N MET A 294 10.84 -27.05 12.60
CA MET A 294 11.02 -25.88 11.77
C MET A 294 12.46 -25.76 11.26
N LYS A 295 12.60 -25.22 10.07
CA LYS A 295 13.92 -24.86 9.54
C LYS A 295 14.53 -23.72 10.36
N VAL A 296 15.84 -23.76 10.49
CA VAL A 296 16.62 -22.76 11.29
C VAL A 296 16.83 -21.44 10.55
N VAL A 297 15.89 -21.07 9.68
CA VAL A 297 15.94 -19.86 8.88
C VAL A 297 14.64 -19.07 9.03
N VAL A 298 14.72 -17.74 8.90
CA VAL A 298 13.56 -16.86 8.82
C VAL A 298 13.53 -16.19 7.46
N PHE A 299 12.35 -16.12 6.86
CA PHE A 299 12.14 -15.39 5.61
C PHE A 299 11.56 -14.01 5.91
N LEU A 300 12.04 -12.99 5.19
CA LEU A 300 11.44 -11.65 5.13
C LEU A 300 10.82 -11.47 3.75
N THR A 301 9.52 -11.15 3.71
CA THR A 301 8.78 -11.02 2.45
C THR A 301 7.83 -9.83 2.47
N GLU A 302 7.15 -9.55 1.37
CA GLU A 302 6.11 -8.53 1.29
C GLU A 302 4.72 -9.17 1.17
N GLY A 303 3.90 -8.95 2.20
CA GLY A 303 2.49 -9.34 2.23
C GLY A 303 2.20 -10.70 2.85
N LYS A 304 1.07 -10.74 3.57
CA LYS A 304 0.61 -11.87 4.39
C LYS A 304 0.51 -13.19 3.62
N PHE A 305 -0.12 -13.22 2.45
CA PHE A 305 -0.32 -14.48 1.72
C PHE A 305 0.98 -15.11 1.22
N LYS A 306 1.99 -14.29 0.86
CA LYS A 306 3.32 -14.82 0.54
C LYS A 306 3.98 -15.44 1.78
N SER A 307 3.85 -14.75 2.92
CA SER A 307 4.34 -15.26 4.21
C SER A 307 3.71 -16.60 4.56
N GLU A 308 2.41 -16.77 4.39
CA GLU A 308 1.69 -18.03 4.60
C GLU A 308 2.22 -19.16 3.70
N ARG A 309 2.41 -18.86 2.40
CA ARG A 309 2.95 -19.85 1.45
C ARG A 309 4.39 -20.23 1.78
N ILE A 310 5.23 -19.26 2.16
CA ILE A 310 6.60 -19.53 2.60
C ILE A 310 6.58 -20.42 3.84
N ALA A 311 5.80 -20.08 4.85
CA ALA A 311 5.75 -20.84 6.09
C ALA A 311 5.34 -22.29 5.85
N SER A 312 4.28 -22.54 5.07
CA SER A 312 3.77 -23.87 4.80
C SER A 312 4.68 -24.70 3.90
N GLU A 313 5.32 -24.11 2.88
CA GLU A 313 6.05 -24.84 1.85
C GLU A 313 7.53 -25.03 2.15
N PHE A 314 8.11 -24.17 2.99
CA PHE A 314 9.51 -24.24 3.37
C PHE A 314 9.72 -24.64 4.84
N ASP A 315 8.66 -24.94 5.59
CA ASP A 315 8.73 -25.29 7.01
C ASP A 315 9.49 -24.25 7.85
N SER A 316 9.34 -22.97 7.52
CA SER A 316 10.15 -21.88 8.06
C SER A 316 9.29 -20.76 8.58
N VAL A 317 9.75 -20.07 9.62
CA VAL A 317 9.11 -18.84 10.07
C VAL A 317 9.27 -17.77 8.97
N SER A 318 8.22 -17.00 8.75
CA SER A 318 8.24 -15.89 7.80
C SER A 318 7.74 -14.60 8.46
N ILE A 319 8.43 -13.50 8.22
CA ILE A 319 8.01 -12.17 8.65
C ILE A 319 7.58 -11.40 7.41
N SER A 320 6.35 -10.92 7.38
CA SER A 320 5.86 -10.09 6.28
C SER A 320 5.82 -8.62 6.64
N ILE A 321 6.32 -7.81 5.70
CA ILE A 321 6.35 -6.35 5.77
C ILE A 321 5.25 -5.83 4.84
N GLN A 322 4.54 -4.77 5.25
CA GLN A 322 3.50 -4.15 4.44
C GLN A 322 4.08 -2.99 3.62
N GLY A 323 4.88 -3.35 2.62
CA GLY A 323 5.68 -2.42 1.81
C GLY A 323 7.11 -2.28 2.32
N ILE A 324 8.05 -2.28 1.35
CA ILE A 324 9.50 -2.35 1.58
C ILE A 324 10.08 -1.24 2.49
N THR A 325 9.34 -0.17 2.76
CA THR A 325 9.79 0.93 3.62
C THR A 325 9.29 0.83 5.08
N SER A 326 8.43 -0.14 5.39
CA SER A 326 7.71 -0.21 6.69
C SER A 326 8.41 -1.06 7.76
N TRP A 327 9.70 -1.35 7.60
CA TRP A 327 10.46 -2.27 8.47
C TRP A 327 11.09 -1.62 9.70
N LYS A 328 11.41 -0.32 9.66
CA LYS A 328 12.26 0.36 10.66
C LYS A 328 11.81 0.15 12.10
N GLY A 329 12.69 -0.43 12.93
CA GLY A 329 12.47 -0.70 14.35
C GLY A 329 11.49 -1.84 14.63
N LYS A 330 11.12 -2.66 13.61
CA LYS A 330 10.06 -3.66 13.74
C LYS A 330 10.53 -5.10 13.50
N ILE A 331 11.65 -5.29 12.81
CA ILE A 331 12.15 -6.64 12.46
C ILE A 331 13.00 -7.22 13.60
N SER A 332 13.91 -6.40 14.17
CA SER A 332 14.82 -6.86 15.22
C SER A 332 14.09 -7.42 16.45
N PRO A 333 13.04 -6.78 17.01
CA PRO A 333 12.28 -7.34 18.12
C PRO A 333 11.65 -8.70 17.81
N GLU A 334 11.07 -8.85 16.59
CA GLU A 334 10.46 -10.11 16.18
C GLU A 334 11.48 -11.24 16.05
N ILE A 335 12.64 -10.96 15.41
CA ILE A 335 13.72 -11.95 15.30
C ILE A 335 14.22 -12.38 16.67
N LYS A 336 14.37 -11.42 17.60
CA LYS A 336 14.79 -11.72 18.98
C LYS A 336 13.81 -12.66 19.66
N GLY A 337 12.51 -12.36 19.59
CA GLY A 337 11.48 -13.22 20.19
C GLY A 337 11.36 -14.60 19.52
N ILE A 338 11.46 -14.66 18.18
CA ILE A 338 11.46 -15.97 17.48
C ILE A 338 12.63 -16.84 17.93
N LYS A 339 13.80 -16.25 18.19
CA LYS A 339 15.00 -17.00 18.64
C LYS A 339 14.84 -17.66 20.02
N GLU A 340 13.86 -17.25 20.80
CA GLU A 340 13.57 -17.91 22.08
C GLU A 340 13.07 -19.36 21.88
N ASN A 341 12.39 -19.63 20.75
CA ASN A 341 11.76 -20.92 20.45
C ASN A 341 12.39 -21.63 19.24
N VAL A 342 12.97 -20.90 18.32
CA VAL A 342 13.56 -21.41 17.07
C VAL A 342 15.02 -21.01 16.97
N ASN A 343 15.93 -21.99 16.85
CA ASN A 343 17.37 -21.73 16.73
C ASN A 343 17.74 -21.17 15.34
N LEU A 344 17.32 -19.93 15.07
CA LEU A 344 17.57 -19.26 13.79
C LEU A 344 19.07 -19.10 13.52
N LYS A 345 19.52 -19.54 12.34
CA LYS A 345 20.90 -19.44 11.85
C LYS A 345 21.07 -18.50 10.67
N ALA A 346 20.02 -18.26 9.91
CA ALA A 346 20.09 -17.41 8.72
C ALA A 346 18.78 -16.67 8.48
N VAL A 347 18.87 -15.59 7.69
CA VAL A 347 17.74 -14.82 7.20
C VAL A 347 17.75 -14.74 5.68
N TYR A 348 16.58 -14.95 5.07
CA TYR A 348 16.35 -14.97 3.64
C TYR A 348 15.43 -13.81 3.23
N LEU A 349 15.96 -12.85 2.48
CA LEU A 349 15.21 -11.74 1.90
C LEU A 349 14.51 -12.23 0.64
N CYS A 350 13.21 -12.47 0.71
CA CYS A 350 12.39 -13.10 -0.32
C CYS A 350 11.30 -12.15 -0.80
N TYR A 351 11.65 -11.28 -1.74
CA TYR A 351 10.74 -10.33 -2.40
C TYR A 351 10.33 -10.86 -3.78
N ASP A 352 9.50 -10.11 -4.52
CA ASP A 352 9.15 -10.46 -5.90
C ASP A 352 10.41 -10.57 -6.77
N ALA A 353 10.41 -11.46 -7.74
CA ALA A 353 11.58 -11.77 -8.55
C ALA A 353 12.18 -10.52 -9.23
N ASP A 354 11.31 -9.61 -9.73
CA ASP A 354 11.73 -8.37 -10.38
C ASP A 354 12.22 -7.28 -9.39
N MET A 355 12.00 -7.48 -8.10
CA MET A 355 12.40 -6.50 -7.09
C MET A 355 13.88 -6.56 -6.75
N CYS A 356 14.54 -7.68 -7.00
CA CYS A 356 15.98 -7.81 -6.76
C CYS A 356 16.84 -6.82 -7.58
N VAL A 357 16.32 -6.35 -8.73
CA VAL A 357 16.97 -5.32 -9.57
C VAL A 357 16.37 -3.91 -9.39
N ASN A 358 15.46 -3.73 -8.44
CA ASN A 358 14.88 -2.43 -8.15
C ASN A 358 15.79 -1.64 -7.19
N PRO A 359 16.35 -0.48 -7.60
CA PRO A 359 17.23 0.30 -6.73
C PRO A 359 16.60 0.71 -5.39
N GLN A 360 15.29 1.00 -5.37
CA GLN A 360 14.59 1.35 -4.12
C GLN A 360 14.59 0.17 -3.17
N VAL A 361 14.28 -1.03 -3.65
CA VAL A 361 14.30 -2.26 -2.83
C VAL A 361 15.71 -2.55 -2.35
N TYR A 362 16.71 -2.45 -3.24
CA TYR A 362 18.11 -2.61 -2.88
C TYR A 362 18.54 -1.72 -1.71
N TYR A 363 18.29 -0.40 -1.79
CA TYR A 363 18.65 0.52 -0.70
C TYR A 363 17.90 0.23 0.60
N GLN A 364 16.64 -0.17 0.52
CA GLN A 364 15.86 -0.55 1.71
C GLN A 364 16.38 -1.85 2.33
N CYS A 365 16.69 -2.87 1.53
CA CYS A 365 17.29 -4.11 2.02
C CYS A 365 18.67 -3.85 2.65
N LYS A 366 19.53 -3.04 2.01
CA LYS A 366 20.85 -2.67 2.55
C LYS A 366 20.70 -1.98 3.90
N ALA A 367 19.83 -0.98 4.00
CA ALA A 367 19.58 -0.27 5.25
C ALA A 367 18.98 -1.19 6.34
N MET A 368 18.07 -2.09 5.99
CA MET A 368 17.49 -3.06 6.91
C MET A 368 18.55 -4.04 7.44
N VAL A 369 19.40 -4.55 6.56
CA VAL A 369 20.51 -5.42 6.96
C VAL A 369 21.44 -4.70 7.93
N GLU A 370 21.86 -3.49 7.60
CA GLU A 370 22.81 -2.71 8.40
C GLU A 370 22.25 -2.29 9.78
N ASN A 371 20.95 -1.95 9.84
CA ASN A 371 20.35 -1.36 11.05
C ASN A 371 19.63 -2.39 11.94
N GLU A 372 19.18 -3.54 11.42
CA GLU A 372 18.40 -4.50 12.20
C GLU A 372 18.91 -5.94 12.12
N LEU A 373 19.35 -6.42 10.93
CA LEU A 373 19.67 -7.84 10.79
C LEU A 373 21.06 -8.21 11.30
N LEU A 374 22.05 -7.32 11.17
CA LEU A 374 23.41 -7.57 11.67
C LEU A 374 23.52 -7.63 13.19
N GLU A 375 22.49 -7.21 13.92
CA GLU A 375 22.37 -7.45 15.38
C GLU A 375 22.15 -8.95 15.67
N HIS A 376 21.56 -9.68 14.75
CA HIS A 376 21.12 -11.06 14.95
C HIS A 376 21.88 -12.10 14.13
N PHE A 377 22.45 -11.72 13.00
CA PHE A 377 23.10 -12.60 12.03
C PHE A 377 24.42 -12.04 11.57
N THR A 378 25.35 -12.91 11.18
CA THR A 378 26.57 -12.48 10.48
C THR A 378 26.28 -12.15 9.03
N LYS A 379 27.16 -11.41 8.37
CA LYS A 379 27.03 -11.11 6.93
C LYS A 379 26.93 -12.36 6.04
N ASP A 380 27.51 -13.48 6.50
CA ASP A 380 27.50 -14.74 5.78
C ASP A 380 26.19 -15.54 5.93
N ASP A 381 25.34 -15.15 6.89
CA ASP A 381 24.07 -15.79 7.19
C ASP A 381 22.86 -15.04 6.61
N ILE A 382 23.11 -13.98 5.85
CA ILE A 382 22.07 -13.16 5.19
C ILE A 382 22.09 -13.44 3.69
N TYR A 383 20.91 -13.76 3.14
CA TYR A 383 20.77 -14.14 1.74
C TYR A 383 19.66 -13.36 1.06
N MET A 384 19.88 -13.00 -0.21
CA MET A 384 18.81 -12.63 -1.14
C MET A 384 18.28 -13.89 -1.81
N VAL A 385 16.99 -14.07 -1.84
CA VAL A 385 16.30 -15.18 -2.53
C VAL A 385 15.81 -14.69 -3.88
N THR A 386 16.05 -15.47 -4.94
CA THR A 386 15.69 -15.14 -6.31
C THR A 386 15.32 -16.40 -7.11
N TRP A 387 14.66 -16.23 -8.23
CA TRP A 387 14.28 -17.27 -9.20
C TRP A 387 14.03 -16.62 -10.57
N ASP A 388 13.82 -17.41 -11.59
CA ASP A 388 13.43 -16.90 -12.92
C ASP A 388 12.01 -16.30 -12.87
N ALA A 389 11.88 -15.00 -13.12
CA ALA A 389 10.62 -14.27 -13.07
C ALA A 389 9.57 -14.78 -14.07
N SER A 390 10.00 -15.47 -15.14
CA SER A 390 9.11 -16.10 -16.11
C SER A 390 8.31 -17.28 -15.52
N LEU A 391 8.81 -17.86 -14.42
CA LEU A 391 8.17 -18.98 -13.70
C LEU A 391 7.15 -18.50 -12.67
N GLY A 392 7.16 -17.22 -12.31
CA GLY A 392 6.25 -16.60 -11.35
C GLY A 392 6.81 -15.28 -10.85
N LYS A 393 5.97 -14.26 -10.73
CA LYS A 393 6.40 -12.96 -10.24
C LYS A 393 6.68 -13.01 -8.74
N GLY A 394 5.72 -13.50 -7.96
CA GLY A 394 5.82 -13.70 -6.51
C GLY A 394 6.24 -15.13 -6.16
N ILE A 395 6.74 -15.31 -4.94
CA ILE A 395 7.05 -16.64 -4.42
C ILE A 395 5.80 -17.54 -4.35
N ASP A 396 4.63 -16.95 -4.09
CA ASP A 396 3.35 -17.63 -4.10
C ASP A 396 3.00 -18.16 -5.51
N ASP A 397 3.18 -17.36 -6.56
CA ASP A 397 2.99 -17.80 -7.95
C ASP A 397 3.96 -18.92 -8.34
N LEU A 398 5.24 -18.81 -7.91
CA LEU A 398 6.27 -19.80 -8.16
C LEU A 398 5.95 -21.15 -7.51
N ILE A 399 5.45 -21.12 -6.28
CA ILE A 399 5.03 -22.32 -5.55
C ILE A 399 3.81 -22.96 -6.22
N GLU A 400 2.82 -22.14 -6.59
CA GLU A 400 1.59 -22.61 -7.25
C GLU A 400 1.87 -23.28 -8.60
N SER A 401 2.84 -22.77 -9.35
CA SER A 401 3.30 -23.40 -10.61
C SER A 401 4.17 -24.67 -10.43
N GLY A 402 4.42 -25.10 -9.19
CA GLY A 402 5.24 -26.27 -8.88
C GLY A 402 6.76 -26.04 -8.99
N ASN A 403 7.19 -24.81 -9.19
CA ASN A 403 8.58 -24.44 -9.48
C ASN A 403 9.39 -24.03 -8.24
N LYS A 404 8.92 -24.30 -7.02
CA LYS A 404 9.64 -23.94 -5.78
C LYS A 404 11.09 -24.46 -5.70
N HIS A 405 11.40 -25.53 -6.40
CA HIS A 405 12.73 -26.12 -6.47
C HIS A 405 13.74 -25.27 -7.24
N THR A 406 13.27 -24.29 -8.04
CA THR A 406 14.12 -23.37 -8.81
C THR A 406 14.62 -22.20 -7.99
N VAL A 407 14.13 -22.04 -6.74
CA VAL A 407 14.56 -20.98 -5.84
C VAL A 407 16.07 -21.05 -5.61
N LYS A 408 16.76 -19.97 -5.86
CA LYS A 408 18.17 -19.78 -5.61
C LYS A 408 18.37 -18.81 -4.46
N LYS A 409 19.47 -18.96 -3.75
CA LYS A 409 19.88 -18.04 -2.69
C LYS A 409 21.29 -17.54 -2.95
N VAL A 410 21.46 -16.22 -2.88
CA VAL A 410 22.73 -15.54 -3.07
C VAL A 410 23.09 -14.87 -1.76
N LYS A 411 24.33 -15.03 -1.27
CA LYS A 411 24.80 -14.28 -0.10
C LYS A 411 24.55 -12.79 -0.30
N PHE A 412 24.05 -12.10 0.71
CA PHE A 412 23.67 -10.70 0.56
C PHE A 412 24.84 -9.79 0.18
N ASN A 413 26.04 -10.05 0.70
CA ASN A 413 27.25 -9.33 0.30
C ASN A 413 27.56 -9.50 -1.20
N LYS A 414 27.34 -10.68 -1.77
CA LYS A 414 27.54 -10.93 -3.20
C LYS A 414 26.45 -10.24 -4.03
N TYR A 415 25.21 -10.28 -3.57
CA TYR A 415 24.13 -9.51 -4.18
C TYR A 415 24.46 -8.01 -4.23
N VAL A 416 24.99 -7.45 -3.13
CA VAL A 416 25.42 -6.04 -3.06
C VAL A 416 26.51 -5.76 -4.08
N GLU A 417 27.54 -6.61 -4.17
CA GLU A 417 28.65 -6.46 -5.14
C GLU A 417 28.14 -6.44 -6.58
N ILE A 418 27.31 -7.41 -6.97
CA ILE A 418 26.71 -7.50 -8.30
C ILE A 418 25.87 -6.25 -8.59
N PHE A 419 25.04 -5.85 -7.64
CA PHE A 419 24.12 -4.73 -7.84
C PHE A 419 24.83 -3.37 -7.89
N GLU A 420 25.86 -3.15 -7.07
CA GLU A 420 26.67 -1.91 -7.11
C GLU A 420 27.47 -1.79 -8.40
N LYS A 421 28.04 -2.88 -8.89
CA LYS A 421 28.67 -2.95 -10.22
C LYS A 421 27.66 -2.54 -11.32
N PHE A 422 26.45 -3.01 -11.20
CA PHE A 422 25.32 -2.66 -12.06
C PHE A 422 25.00 -1.17 -12.01
N LEU A 423 24.70 -0.66 -10.81
CA LEU A 423 24.38 0.76 -10.60
C LEU A 423 25.51 1.68 -11.10
N GLY A 424 26.77 1.21 -11.03
CA GLY A 424 27.94 1.90 -11.55
C GLY A 424 27.85 2.22 -13.05
N ASN A 425 27.14 1.40 -13.83
CA ASN A 425 26.99 1.54 -15.27
C ASN A 425 25.80 2.43 -15.70
N TYR A 426 24.98 2.89 -14.75
CA TYR A 426 23.78 3.65 -15.03
C TYR A 426 23.73 4.96 -14.26
N ASN A 427 23.15 6.00 -14.90
CA ASN A 427 22.76 7.23 -14.24
C ASN A 427 21.31 7.09 -13.78
N LYS A 428 21.04 7.53 -12.55
CA LYS A 428 19.70 7.59 -11.99
C LYS A 428 19.19 9.02 -12.01
N ASP A 429 18.06 9.27 -12.64
CA ASP A 429 17.40 10.58 -12.58
C ASP A 429 16.59 10.74 -11.28
N LYS A 430 16.03 11.95 -11.06
CA LYS A 430 15.22 12.26 -9.88
C LYS A 430 13.91 11.44 -9.79
N SER A 431 13.46 10.85 -10.90
CA SER A 431 12.29 9.96 -10.95
C SER A 431 12.64 8.51 -10.65
N GLY A 432 13.92 8.18 -10.49
CA GLY A 432 14.42 6.82 -10.27
C GLY A 432 14.65 6.02 -11.55
N LYS A 433 14.52 6.66 -12.72
CA LYS A 433 14.75 6.06 -14.03
C LYS A 433 16.25 5.88 -14.26
N LEU A 434 16.63 4.70 -14.74
CA LEU A 434 18.04 4.37 -15.03
C LEU A 434 18.33 4.62 -16.52
N THR A 435 19.47 5.24 -16.79
CA THR A 435 19.98 5.51 -18.15
C THR A 435 21.39 4.95 -18.24
N ASN A 436 21.65 4.14 -19.24
CA ASN A 436 22.98 3.60 -19.51
C ASN A 436 23.97 4.74 -19.78
N LYS A 437 25.07 4.78 -19.05
CA LYS A 437 26.08 5.84 -19.16
C LYS A 437 26.80 5.86 -20.52
N ASN A 438 26.90 4.69 -21.18
CA ASN A 438 27.63 4.55 -22.42
C ASN A 438 26.77 4.81 -23.66
N THR A 439 25.48 4.37 -23.63
CA THR A 439 24.58 4.49 -24.78
C THR A 439 23.60 5.65 -24.66
N GLY A 440 23.37 6.18 -23.45
CA GLY A 440 22.37 7.20 -23.19
C GLY A 440 20.92 6.67 -23.21
N GLU A 441 20.74 5.38 -23.44
CA GLU A 441 19.43 4.75 -23.52
C GLU A 441 18.84 4.50 -22.15
N ILE A 442 17.51 4.56 -22.08
CA ILE A 442 16.77 4.21 -20.89
C ILE A 442 16.78 2.71 -20.75
N VAL A 443 17.12 2.25 -19.56
CA VAL A 443 17.22 0.82 -19.29
C VAL A 443 15.88 0.29 -18.88
N ASP A 444 15.43 -0.75 -19.55
CA ASP A 444 14.27 -1.55 -19.16
C ASP A 444 14.63 -2.44 -17.95
N ARG A 445 13.68 -2.57 -17.02
CA ARG A 445 13.85 -3.46 -15.85
C ARG A 445 14.03 -4.91 -16.24
N GLU A 446 13.43 -5.35 -17.32
CA GLU A 446 13.54 -6.72 -17.82
C GLU A 446 14.96 -7.01 -18.32
N GLU A 447 15.58 -6.08 -19.03
CA GLU A 447 16.97 -6.16 -19.46
C GLU A 447 17.93 -6.22 -18.26
N LEU A 448 17.72 -5.35 -17.27
CA LEU A 448 18.46 -5.37 -16.00
C LEU A 448 18.33 -6.71 -15.27
N TYR A 449 17.12 -7.23 -15.18
CA TYR A 449 16.85 -8.51 -14.54
C TYR A 449 17.55 -9.65 -15.26
N ASN A 450 17.45 -9.73 -16.57
CA ASN A 450 18.08 -10.77 -17.38
C ASN A 450 19.61 -10.73 -17.28
N HIS A 451 20.20 -9.55 -17.17
CA HIS A 451 21.63 -9.42 -16.96
C HIS A 451 22.02 -9.85 -15.53
N TYR A 452 21.31 -9.38 -14.51
CA TYR A 452 21.49 -9.79 -13.12
C TYR A 452 21.41 -11.31 -12.96
N MET A 453 20.42 -11.94 -13.56
CA MET A 453 20.23 -13.40 -13.49
C MET A 453 21.37 -14.15 -14.19
N ARG A 454 21.90 -13.64 -15.31
CA ARG A 454 23.07 -14.24 -15.96
C ARG A 454 24.31 -14.20 -15.06
N GLU A 455 24.58 -13.07 -14.42
CA GLU A 455 25.68 -12.91 -13.47
C GLU A 455 25.51 -13.85 -12.25
N VAL A 456 24.30 -13.89 -11.67
CA VAL A 456 24.00 -14.77 -10.52
C VAL A 456 24.11 -16.24 -10.87
N PHE A 457 23.60 -16.66 -12.04
CA PHE A 457 23.65 -18.08 -12.46
C PHE A 457 25.03 -18.50 -12.97
N SER A 458 25.88 -17.58 -13.41
CA SER A 458 27.25 -17.91 -13.80
C SER A 458 28.16 -18.17 -12.60
N GLU A 459 27.77 -17.76 -11.40
CA GLU A 459 28.54 -17.93 -10.15
C GLU A 459 28.02 -19.04 -9.22
N LEU A 460 26.87 -19.66 -9.55
CA LEU A 460 26.27 -20.78 -8.83
C LEU A 460 26.50 -22.12 -9.54
#